data_e64dffd7c6bfb907ae61ba42199e63a7
#
_entry.id   e64dffd7c6bfb907ae61ba42199e63a7
#
_cell.length_a   1.000
_cell.length_b   1.000
_cell.length_c   1.000
_cell.angle_alpha   90.00
_cell.angle_beta   90.00
_cell.angle_gamma   90.00
#
_symmetry.space_group_name_H-M   'P 1'
#
loop_
_entity.id
_entity.type
_entity.pdbx_description
1 polymer ?
#
loop_
_entity_poly.entity_id
_entity_poly.type
_entity_poly.pdbx_seq_one_letter_code
_entity_poly.pdbx_strand_id
1 'polypeptide(L)'
;MTRKISEHGLAKLKQWEGLRTKAYRDDGGVWTIGYGHTAMAGAPKPHAGMVITAAEAERILLKDLTQYEAAVENNVKVKLNDNQFAALVSFVYNIPLAKFKKSTLLKKLNAGNYDAVPNELMKWINVDGKKNQGLVNRRRAEGYLWMEGAFVASKDVVPEQKTVHPLLNPEVIGPVGSAVSGAGAIATGSGPVQWALAAAMVICVAIFMYCYIKRMREEEA
;
A
#
# COMPACT_ATOMS: atom_id res chain seq x y z
N MET A 1 -5.66 25.46 11.06
CA MET A 1 -6.24 24.14 11.44
C MET A 1 -5.27 23.08 10.96
N THR A 2 -4.92 22.09 11.78
CA THR A 2 -4.06 20.96 11.38
C THR A 2 -4.79 20.09 10.36
N ARG A 3 -4.13 19.73 9.26
CA ARG A 3 -4.66 18.81 8.25
C ARG A 3 -5.04 17.47 8.89
N LYS A 4 -6.18 16.91 8.48
CA LYS A 4 -6.69 15.63 8.96
C LYS A 4 -6.49 14.54 7.91
N ILE A 5 -6.32 13.31 8.39
CA ILE A 5 -6.32 12.14 7.52
C ILE A 5 -7.68 12.02 6.80
N SER A 6 -7.67 11.67 5.53
CA SER A 6 -8.89 11.43 4.75
C SER A 6 -9.65 10.20 5.26
N GLU A 7 -10.96 10.11 4.99
CA GLU A 7 -11.77 8.93 5.34
C GLU A 7 -11.19 7.64 4.76
N HIS A 8 -10.71 7.69 3.51
CA HIS A 8 -10.03 6.56 2.87
C HIS A 8 -8.77 6.14 3.63
N GLY A 9 -7.91 7.09 3.98
CA GLY A 9 -6.71 6.84 4.77
C GLY A 9 -7.01 6.30 6.16
N LEU A 10 -8.02 6.85 6.83
CA LEU A 10 -8.48 6.39 8.14
C LEU A 10 -8.99 4.95 8.08
N ALA A 11 -9.77 4.59 7.05
CA ALA A 11 -10.25 3.22 6.86
C ALA A 11 -9.08 2.23 6.69
N LYS A 12 -8.06 2.59 5.92
CA LYS A 12 -6.84 1.77 5.76
C LYS A 12 -6.08 1.61 7.09
N LEU A 13 -5.89 2.70 7.85
CA LEU A 13 -5.23 2.65 9.15
C LEU A 13 -6.00 1.75 10.13
N LYS A 14 -7.32 1.87 10.21
CA LYS A 14 -8.18 1.02 11.04
C LYS A 14 -8.05 -0.47 10.71
N GLN A 15 -7.86 -0.83 9.44
CA GLN A 15 -7.60 -2.22 9.03
C GLN A 15 -6.29 -2.76 9.61
N TRP A 16 -5.24 -1.93 9.69
CA TRP A 16 -3.94 -2.35 10.22
C TRP A 16 -3.92 -2.48 11.74
N GLU A 17 -4.56 -1.54 12.43
CA GLU A 17 -4.56 -1.54 13.89
C GLU A 17 -5.49 -2.60 14.47
N GLY A 18 -6.59 -2.93 13.79
CA GLY A 18 -7.61 -3.83 14.27
C GLY A 18 -8.40 -3.25 15.44
N LEU A 19 -9.69 -3.57 15.54
CA LEU A 19 -10.56 -3.09 16.61
C LEU A 19 -10.58 -4.08 17.78
N ARG A 20 -10.27 -3.59 18.98
CA ARG A 20 -10.44 -4.29 20.25
C ARG A 20 -11.37 -3.49 21.15
N THR A 21 -12.63 -3.90 21.26
CA THR A 21 -13.64 -3.23 22.11
C THR A 21 -13.49 -3.53 23.60
N LYS A 22 -12.77 -4.59 23.98
CA LYS A 22 -12.42 -4.93 25.36
C LYS A 22 -10.95 -4.64 25.60
N ALA A 23 -10.62 -4.02 26.74
CA ALA A 23 -9.24 -3.76 27.11
C ALA A 23 -8.46 -5.07 27.28
N TYR A 24 -7.23 -5.08 26.82
CA TYR A 24 -6.31 -6.21 26.89
C TYR A 24 -4.89 -5.72 27.27
N ARG A 25 -4.03 -6.62 27.64
CA ARG A 25 -2.60 -6.31 27.80
C ARG A 25 -1.88 -6.66 26.49
N ASP A 26 -1.13 -5.68 25.97
CA ASP A 26 -0.27 -5.89 24.81
C ASP A 26 0.96 -6.75 25.19
N ASP A 27 1.83 -7.03 24.22
CA ASP A 27 3.05 -7.84 24.42
C ASP A 27 4.00 -7.23 25.45
N GLY A 28 3.93 -5.92 25.69
CA GLY A 28 4.64 -5.20 26.74
C GLY A 28 3.93 -5.19 28.10
N GLY A 29 2.76 -5.84 28.21
CA GLY A 29 1.95 -5.85 29.42
C GLY A 29 1.17 -4.56 29.69
N VAL A 30 1.12 -3.64 28.72
CA VAL A 30 0.40 -2.34 28.85
C VAL A 30 -1.08 -2.52 28.54
N TRP A 31 -1.95 -1.92 29.37
CA TRP A 31 -3.39 -1.90 29.08
C TRP A 31 -3.67 -1.09 27.83
N THR A 32 -4.33 -1.75 26.87
CA THR A 32 -4.59 -1.23 25.53
C THR A 32 -6.06 -1.47 25.17
N ILE A 33 -6.68 -0.56 24.42
CA ILE A 33 -8.08 -0.65 23.96
C ILE A 33 -8.26 0.01 22.58
N GLY A 34 -9.35 -0.27 21.90
CA GLY A 34 -9.72 0.34 20.63
C GLY A 34 -8.76 -0.03 19.51
N TYR A 35 -8.14 0.95 18.91
CA TYR A 35 -7.15 0.82 17.84
C TYR A 35 -5.72 1.05 18.35
N GLY A 36 -5.37 0.38 19.46
CA GLY A 36 -4.03 0.51 20.04
C GLY A 36 -3.87 1.65 21.05
N HIS A 37 -4.96 2.23 21.55
CA HIS A 37 -4.93 3.30 22.54
C HIS A 37 -4.43 2.79 23.89
N THR A 38 -3.47 3.51 24.49
CA THR A 38 -2.90 3.26 25.81
C THR A 38 -3.00 4.51 26.70
N ALA A 39 -2.75 4.35 27.99
CA ALA A 39 -2.73 5.47 28.93
C ALA A 39 -1.68 6.55 28.58
N MET A 40 -0.66 6.22 27.79
CA MET A 40 0.36 7.17 27.32
C MET A 40 -0.19 8.16 26.28
N ALA A 41 -1.21 7.75 25.51
CA ALA A 41 -1.90 8.62 24.56
C ALA A 41 -2.89 9.60 25.25
N GLY A 42 -3.17 9.41 26.53
CA GLY A 42 -4.04 10.27 27.33
C GLY A 42 -5.31 9.57 27.82
N ALA A 43 -6.38 10.34 27.96
CA ALA A 43 -7.68 9.80 28.37
C ALA A 43 -8.48 9.28 27.15
N PRO A 44 -9.25 8.18 27.37
CA PRO A 44 -9.46 7.41 28.59
C PRO A 44 -8.25 6.54 28.94
N LYS A 45 -8.00 6.26 30.22
CA LYS A 45 -6.92 5.33 30.63
C LYS A 45 -7.46 3.90 30.61
N PRO A 46 -6.99 3.01 29.74
CA PRO A 46 -7.44 1.63 29.69
C PRO A 46 -7.11 0.87 30.99
N HIS A 47 -8.03 0.02 31.44
CA HIS A 47 -7.90 -0.78 32.65
C HIS A 47 -8.61 -2.13 32.50
N ALA A 48 -8.39 -3.05 33.43
CA ALA A 48 -9.06 -4.35 33.45
C ALA A 48 -10.59 -4.19 33.41
N GLY A 49 -11.24 -4.97 32.55
CA GLY A 49 -12.71 -4.97 32.43
C GLY A 49 -13.29 -3.80 31.64
N MET A 50 -12.49 -2.82 31.18
CA MET A 50 -12.98 -1.72 30.38
C MET A 50 -13.51 -2.20 29.03
N VAL A 51 -14.71 -1.75 28.65
CA VAL A 51 -15.36 -2.04 27.36
C VAL A 51 -15.81 -0.73 26.74
N ILE A 52 -15.60 -0.59 25.45
CA ILE A 52 -16.03 0.56 24.65
C ILE A 52 -16.77 0.10 23.40
N THR A 53 -17.58 0.97 22.83
CA THR A 53 -18.23 0.74 21.53
C THR A 53 -17.23 1.00 20.37
N ALA A 54 -17.57 0.53 19.18
CA ALA A 54 -16.79 0.82 17.96
C ALA A 54 -16.73 2.34 17.68
N ALA A 55 -17.82 3.06 17.91
CA ALA A 55 -17.88 4.50 17.74
C ALA A 55 -16.98 5.24 18.74
N GLU A 56 -16.92 4.77 19.99
CA GLU A 56 -16.00 5.32 20.98
C GLU A 56 -14.53 5.04 20.62
N ALA A 57 -14.23 3.83 20.15
CA ALA A 57 -12.89 3.47 19.67
C ALA A 57 -12.44 4.39 18.52
N GLU A 58 -13.33 4.68 17.57
CA GLU A 58 -13.03 5.59 16.46
C GLU A 58 -12.79 7.03 16.95
N ARG A 59 -13.61 7.52 17.85
CA ARG A 59 -13.43 8.85 18.45
C ARG A 59 -12.11 8.96 19.21
N ILE A 60 -11.71 7.93 19.94
CA ILE A 60 -10.41 7.85 20.62
C ILE A 60 -9.28 7.87 19.58
N LEU A 61 -9.37 7.04 18.53
CA LEU A 61 -8.39 7.02 17.46
C LEU A 61 -8.20 8.38 16.80
N LEU A 62 -9.28 9.06 16.44
CA LEU A 62 -9.23 10.41 15.83
C LEU A 62 -8.53 11.43 16.74
N LYS A 63 -8.73 11.31 18.06
CA LYS A 63 -8.02 12.14 19.04
C LYS A 63 -6.54 11.80 19.07
N ASP A 64 -6.19 10.52 19.13
CA ASP A 64 -4.80 10.07 19.16
C ASP A 64 -4.03 10.45 17.89
N LEU A 65 -4.69 10.40 16.73
CA LEU A 65 -4.10 10.76 15.44
C LEU A 65 -3.66 12.21 15.37
N THR A 66 -4.26 13.12 16.14
CA THR A 66 -3.97 14.56 16.08
C THR A 66 -2.46 14.88 16.24
N GLN A 67 -1.76 14.18 17.12
CA GLN A 67 -0.33 14.39 17.31
C GLN A 67 0.52 13.89 16.13
N TYR A 68 0.10 12.81 15.47
CA TYR A 68 0.80 12.22 14.32
C TYR A 68 0.54 13.01 13.05
N GLU A 69 -0.70 13.49 12.85
CA GLU A 69 -1.06 14.42 11.79
C GLU A 69 -0.24 15.71 11.88
N ALA A 70 -0.17 16.30 13.08
CA ALA A 70 0.66 17.47 13.34
C ALA A 70 2.16 17.17 13.14
N ALA A 71 2.63 15.96 13.49
CA ALA A 71 4.01 15.59 13.27
C ALA A 71 4.36 15.51 11.78
N VAL A 72 3.47 14.98 10.94
CA VAL A 72 3.66 14.95 9.48
C VAL A 72 3.62 16.38 8.93
N GLU A 73 2.60 17.17 9.26
CA GLU A 73 2.42 18.54 8.76
C GLU A 73 3.60 19.46 9.13
N ASN A 74 4.10 19.37 10.36
CA ASN A 74 5.18 20.24 10.84
C ASN A 74 6.57 19.84 10.30
N ASN A 75 6.78 18.59 9.89
CA ASN A 75 8.11 18.12 9.49
C ASN A 75 8.26 17.91 7.98
N VAL A 76 7.17 17.70 7.23
CA VAL A 76 7.20 17.59 5.78
C VAL A 76 7.09 18.98 5.17
N LYS A 77 8.08 19.33 4.33
CA LYS A 77 8.22 20.67 3.72
C LYS A 77 7.71 20.74 2.28
N VAL A 78 7.35 19.59 1.72
CA VAL A 78 6.86 19.46 0.34
C VAL A 78 5.35 19.18 0.33
N LYS A 79 4.68 19.49 -0.77
CA LYS A 79 3.24 19.23 -0.90
C LYS A 79 2.95 17.74 -0.92
N LEU A 80 1.92 17.32 -0.20
CA LEU A 80 1.41 15.95 -0.19
C LEU A 80 -0.05 15.96 -0.66
N ASN A 81 -0.45 14.99 -1.45
CA ASN A 81 -1.87 14.68 -1.64
C ASN A 81 -2.43 13.92 -0.43
N ASP A 82 -3.73 13.61 -0.41
CA ASP A 82 -4.38 13.01 0.76
C ASP A 82 -3.91 11.58 1.03
N ASN A 83 -3.63 10.79 -0.01
CA ASN A 83 -3.13 9.43 0.14
C ASN A 83 -1.68 9.41 0.65
N GLN A 84 -0.84 10.32 0.17
CA GLN A 84 0.54 10.48 0.65
C GLN A 84 0.57 10.93 2.11
N PHE A 85 -0.29 11.88 2.47
CA PHE A 85 -0.44 12.31 3.86
C PHE A 85 -0.89 11.16 4.75
N ALA A 86 -1.92 10.41 4.33
CA ALA A 86 -2.44 9.27 5.07
C ALA A 86 -1.41 8.14 5.24
N ALA A 87 -0.62 7.84 4.19
CA ALA A 87 0.46 6.86 4.26
C ALA A 87 1.52 7.24 5.31
N LEU A 88 1.91 8.52 5.36
CA LEU A 88 2.86 9.00 6.36
C LEU A 88 2.25 9.03 7.76
N VAL A 89 0.99 9.42 7.93
CA VAL A 89 0.31 9.37 9.24
C VAL A 89 0.25 7.95 9.76
N SER A 90 -0.11 6.95 8.91
CA SER A 90 -0.08 5.53 9.27
C SER A 90 1.31 5.07 9.69
N PHE A 91 2.34 5.45 8.93
CA PHE A 91 3.72 5.13 9.24
C PHE A 91 4.16 5.72 10.59
N VAL A 92 3.89 6.99 10.81
CA VAL A 92 4.31 7.72 12.03
C VAL A 92 3.52 7.24 13.26
N TYR A 93 2.27 6.77 13.09
CA TYR A 93 1.49 6.14 14.16
C TYR A 93 2.15 4.86 14.68
N ASN A 94 2.86 4.14 13.82
CA ASN A 94 3.49 2.85 14.16
C ASN A 94 4.94 2.96 14.66
N ILE A 95 5.59 4.13 14.56
CA ILE A 95 6.98 4.31 14.95
C ILE A 95 7.16 5.48 15.92
N PRO A 96 8.22 5.51 16.73
CA PRO A 96 8.52 6.66 17.60
C PRO A 96 8.70 7.94 16.77
N LEU A 97 8.02 9.03 17.14
CA LEU A 97 8.09 10.34 16.47
C LEU A 97 9.53 10.87 16.33
N ALA A 98 10.37 10.62 17.34
CA ALA A 98 11.77 11.01 17.31
C ALA A 98 12.56 10.30 16.19
N LYS A 99 12.21 9.03 15.89
CA LYS A 99 12.83 8.28 14.79
C LYS A 99 12.36 8.81 13.43
N PHE A 100 11.07 9.14 13.30
CA PHE A 100 10.55 9.77 12.07
C PHE A 100 11.30 11.05 11.73
N LYS A 101 11.43 11.97 12.70
CA LYS A 101 12.10 13.27 12.51
C LYS A 101 13.56 13.15 12.04
N LYS A 102 14.25 12.07 12.41
CA LYS A 102 15.65 11.79 12.04
C LYS A 102 15.80 10.88 10.82
N SER A 103 14.70 10.39 10.24
CA SER A 103 14.71 9.36 9.20
C SER A 103 15.29 9.85 7.88
N THR A 104 15.90 8.92 7.13
CA THR A 104 16.31 9.16 5.74
C THR A 104 15.09 9.33 4.83
N LEU A 105 13.96 8.72 5.17
CA LEU A 105 12.68 8.92 4.50
C LEU A 105 12.31 10.41 4.48
N LEU A 106 12.26 11.04 5.65
CA LEU A 106 11.89 12.44 5.76
C LEU A 106 12.89 13.36 5.05
N LYS A 107 14.18 13.07 5.15
CA LYS A 107 15.24 13.84 4.48
C LYS A 107 15.09 13.81 2.96
N LYS A 108 14.88 12.60 2.38
CA LYS A 108 14.70 12.43 0.94
C LYS A 108 13.41 13.07 0.45
N LEU A 109 12.33 12.88 1.18
CA LEU A 109 11.04 13.49 0.85
C LEU A 109 11.13 15.01 0.83
N ASN A 110 11.74 15.62 1.84
CA ASN A 110 11.91 17.07 1.91
C ASN A 110 12.88 17.62 0.86
N ALA A 111 13.71 16.76 0.26
CA ALA A 111 14.51 17.11 -0.93
C ALA A 111 13.73 16.93 -2.24
N GLY A 112 12.41 16.64 -2.19
CA GLY A 112 11.55 16.45 -3.36
C GLY A 112 11.60 15.04 -3.96
N ASN A 113 12.30 14.09 -3.36
CA ASN A 113 12.41 12.73 -3.88
C ASN A 113 11.23 11.87 -3.37
N TYR A 114 10.07 12.02 -4.01
CA TYR A 114 8.84 11.26 -3.70
C TYR A 114 8.98 9.77 -4.02
N ASP A 115 9.70 9.42 -5.07
CA ASP A 115 9.87 8.04 -5.54
C ASP A 115 10.70 7.19 -4.57
N ALA A 116 11.49 7.83 -3.71
CA ALA A 116 12.26 7.13 -2.70
C ALA A 116 11.40 6.62 -1.54
N VAL A 117 10.21 7.20 -1.30
CA VAL A 117 9.42 6.94 -0.09
C VAL A 117 9.03 5.47 0.08
N PRO A 118 8.50 4.75 -0.93
CA PRO A 118 8.17 3.33 -0.76
C PRO A 118 9.37 2.48 -0.34
N ASN A 119 10.55 2.73 -0.94
CA ASN A 119 11.78 2.01 -0.59
C ASN A 119 12.30 2.38 0.81
N GLU A 120 12.13 3.63 1.23
CA GLU A 120 12.51 4.06 2.58
C GLU A 120 11.58 3.48 3.65
N LEU A 121 10.27 3.33 3.38
CA LEU A 121 9.33 2.63 4.25
C LEU A 121 9.79 1.19 4.51
N MET A 122 10.22 0.47 3.47
CA MET A 122 10.66 -0.93 3.56
C MET A 122 11.90 -1.15 4.44
N LYS A 123 12.58 -0.10 4.87
CA LYS A 123 13.67 -0.21 5.87
C LYS A 123 13.17 -0.39 7.31
N TRP A 124 11.86 -0.21 7.56
CA TRP A 124 11.23 -0.26 8.88
C TRP A 124 10.42 -1.54 9.09
N ILE A 125 11.07 -2.68 8.88
CA ILE A 125 10.45 -4.02 8.91
C ILE A 125 11.04 -4.93 9.98
N ASN A 126 11.96 -4.44 10.82
CA ASN A 126 12.63 -5.25 11.83
C ASN A 126 12.13 -4.90 13.24
N VAL A 127 12.00 -5.94 14.08
CA VAL A 127 11.81 -5.88 15.52
C VAL A 127 12.99 -6.63 16.13
N ASP A 128 13.72 -6.01 17.05
CA ASP A 128 14.91 -6.59 17.71
C ASP A 128 15.93 -7.19 16.71
N GLY A 129 16.15 -6.48 15.59
CA GLY A 129 17.07 -6.89 14.54
C GLY A 129 16.55 -7.99 13.62
N LYS A 130 15.39 -8.57 13.89
CA LYS A 130 14.79 -9.63 13.07
C LYS A 130 13.66 -9.08 12.20
N LYS A 131 13.57 -9.56 10.96
CA LYS A 131 12.50 -9.22 10.03
C LYS A 131 11.15 -9.68 10.58
N ASN A 132 10.17 -8.77 10.62
CA ASN A 132 8.80 -9.04 11.04
C ASN A 132 7.86 -8.98 9.85
N GLN A 133 7.13 -10.06 9.58
CA GLN A 133 6.26 -10.17 8.41
C GLN A 133 5.06 -9.21 8.48
N GLY A 134 4.52 -8.95 9.66
CA GLY A 134 3.46 -7.96 9.86
C GLY A 134 3.90 -6.56 9.45
N LEU A 135 5.13 -6.16 9.85
CA LEU A 135 5.71 -4.89 9.44
C LEU A 135 5.98 -4.84 7.93
N VAL A 136 6.44 -5.94 7.31
CA VAL A 136 6.60 -6.02 5.84
C VAL A 136 5.28 -5.73 5.14
N ASN A 137 4.21 -6.38 5.55
CA ASN A 137 2.89 -6.21 4.95
C ASN A 137 2.37 -4.77 5.15
N ARG A 138 2.56 -4.21 6.34
CA ARG A 138 2.18 -2.83 6.65
C ARG A 138 2.93 -1.82 5.80
N ARG A 139 4.26 -1.91 5.72
CA ARG A 139 5.10 -1.01 4.90
C ARG A 139 4.75 -1.09 3.41
N ARG A 140 4.44 -2.29 2.91
CA ARG A 140 3.95 -2.46 1.54
C ARG A 140 2.63 -1.73 1.31
N ALA A 141 1.67 -1.88 2.20
CA ALA A 141 0.39 -1.20 2.03
C ALA A 141 0.48 0.32 2.16
N GLU A 142 1.33 0.84 3.05
CA GLU A 142 1.63 2.27 3.12
C GLU A 142 2.31 2.76 1.83
N GLY A 143 3.21 1.96 1.25
CA GLY A 143 3.81 2.23 -0.05
C GLY A 143 2.79 2.22 -1.21
N TYR A 144 1.84 1.30 -1.21
CA TYR A 144 0.74 1.28 -2.19
C TYR A 144 -0.16 2.51 -2.06
N LEU A 145 -0.57 2.85 -0.83
CA LEU A 145 -1.36 4.05 -0.57
C LEU A 145 -0.62 5.32 -1.03
N TRP A 146 0.70 5.38 -0.81
CA TRP A 146 1.55 6.46 -1.30
C TRP A 146 1.50 6.58 -2.83
N MET A 147 1.60 5.47 -3.55
CA MET A 147 1.61 5.43 -5.01
C MET A 147 0.23 5.70 -5.63
N GLU A 148 -0.86 5.23 -5.02
CA GLU A 148 -2.23 5.56 -5.44
C GLU A 148 -2.43 7.08 -5.56
N GLY A 149 -1.86 7.84 -4.64
CA GLY A 149 -1.91 9.29 -4.68
C GLY A 149 -1.09 9.90 -5.82
N ALA A 150 -0.01 9.27 -6.26
CA ALA A 150 0.78 9.75 -7.38
C ALA A 150 0.04 9.59 -8.73
N PHE A 151 -0.72 8.50 -8.89
CA PHE A 151 -1.53 8.28 -10.10
C PHE A 151 -2.71 9.23 -10.23
N VAL A 152 -3.30 9.69 -9.13
CA VAL A 152 -4.41 10.66 -9.16
C VAL A 152 -3.89 12.05 -9.56
N ALA A 153 -2.70 12.44 -9.13
CA ALA A 153 -2.07 13.68 -9.53
C ALA A 153 -1.69 13.72 -11.03
N SER A 154 -1.51 12.56 -11.66
CA SER A 154 -1.20 12.47 -13.10
C SER A 154 -2.38 12.79 -14.02
N LYS A 155 -3.59 12.98 -13.51
CA LYS A 155 -4.75 13.41 -14.34
C LYS A 155 -4.67 14.87 -14.77
N ASP A 156 -3.84 15.69 -14.13
CA ASP A 156 -3.64 17.10 -14.48
C ASP A 156 -2.37 17.34 -15.32
N VAL A 157 -1.64 16.28 -15.63
CA VAL A 157 -0.51 16.36 -16.58
C VAL A 157 -1.06 16.05 -17.96
N VAL A 158 -1.16 17.07 -18.81
CA VAL A 158 -1.29 16.87 -20.26
C VAL A 158 -0.16 15.93 -20.67
N PRO A 159 -0.44 14.78 -21.31
CA PRO A 159 0.61 13.85 -21.68
C PRO A 159 1.57 14.54 -22.63
N GLU A 160 2.73 14.91 -22.17
CA GLU A 160 3.86 15.15 -23.05
C GLU A 160 4.07 13.82 -23.79
N GLN A 161 3.92 13.83 -25.09
CA GLN A 161 4.06 12.65 -25.94
C GLN A 161 5.44 12.06 -25.69
N LYS A 162 5.51 11.06 -24.79
CA LYS A 162 6.70 10.21 -24.70
C LYS A 162 6.87 9.58 -26.06
N THR A 163 8.02 9.85 -26.68
CA THR A 163 8.48 9.13 -27.87
C THR A 163 8.25 7.65 -27.68
N VAL A 164 7.24 7.16 -28.38
CA VAL A 164 6.87 5.72 -28.35
C VAL A 164 8.08 4.97 -28.87
N HIS A 165 8.52 3.97 -28.11
CA HIS A 165 9.57 3.07 -28.57
C HIS A 165 9.25 2.62 -29.99
N PRO A 166 10.21 2.58 -30.95
CA PRO A 166 9.94 2.30 -32.36
C PRO A 166 9.08 1.05 -32.62
N LEU A 167 9.12 0.07 -31.70
CA LEU A 167 8.32 -1.15 -31.74
C LEU A 167 6.84 -0.96 -31.34
N LEU A 168 6.46 0.21 -30.79
CA LEU A 168 5.07 0.54 -30.39
C LEU A 168 4.45 1.59 -31.30
N ASN A 169 5.03 1.83 -32.48
CA ASN A 169 4.46 2.72 -33.47
C ASN A 169 3.13 2.11 -34.00
N PRO A 170 2.01 2.86 -34.02
CA PRO A 170 0.72 2.39 -34.52
C PRO A 170 0.77 1.80 -35.94
N GLU A 171 1.71 2.26 -36.78
CA GLU A 171 1.92 1.73 -38.12
C GLU A 171 2.52 0.31 -38.14
N VAL A 172 3.24 -0.10 -37.04
CA VAL A 172 3.82 -1.44 -36.90
C VAL A 172 2.86 -2.37 -36.17
N ILE A 173 1.99 -1.82 -35.29
CA ILE A 173 1.02 -2.60 -34.49
C ILE A 173 -0.31 -2.79 -35.25
N GLY A 174 -0.59 -2.03 -36.28
CA GLY A 174 -1.83 -2.10 -37.06
C GLY A 174 -2.23 -3.53 -37.46
N PRO A 175 -1.32 -4.36 -38.00
CA PRO A 175 -1.61 -5.76 -38.35
C PRO A 175 -1.78 -6.69 -37.14
N VAL A 176 -1.13 -6.38 -35.99
CA VAL A 176 -1.19 -7.20 -34.78
C VAL A 176 -2.40 -6.84 -33.91
N GLY A 177 -2.78 -5.56 -33.88
CA GLY A 177 -3.96 -5.08 -33.17
C GLY A 177 -5.27 -5.65 -33.71
N SER A 178 -5.35 -5.88 -35.03
CA SER A 178 -6.49 -6.56 -35.67
C SER A 178 -6.58 -8.04 -35.28
N ALA A 179 -5.48 -8.69 -34.96
CA ALA A 179 -5.46 -10.10 -34.50
C ALA A 179 -6.00 -10.25 -33.08
N VAL A 180 -5.77 -9.24 -32.21
CA VAL A 180 -6.26 -9.26 -30.81
C VAL A 180 -7.76 -8.93 -30.74
N SER A 181 -8.27 -8.05 -31.61
CA SER A 181 -9.72 -7.81 -31.68
C SER A 181 -10.49 -9.01 -32.25
N GLY A 182 -9.82 -9.88 -33.04
CA GLY A 182 -10.38 -11.14 -33.52
C GLY A 182 -10.52 -12.23 -32.46
N ALA A 183 -9.71 -12.17 -31.38
CA ALA A 183 -9.73 -13.18 -30.31
C ALA A 183 -11.04 -13.18 -29.51
N GLY A 184 -11.70 -12.02 -29.36
CA GLY A 184 -13.02 -11.91 -28.74
C GLY A 184 -14.14 -12.57 -29.55
N ALA A 185 -14.02 -12.60 -30.90
CA ALA A 185 -14.98 -13.25 -31.79
C ALA A 185 -14.77 -14.78 -31.88
N ILE A 186 -13.59 -15.26 -31.54
CA ILE A 186 -13.22 -16.69 -31.58
C ILE A 186 -13.89 -17.48 -30.45
N ALA A 187 -14.15 -16.85 -29.31
CA ALA A 187 -14.72 -17.50 -28.13
C ALA A 187 -16.19 -17.89 -28.29
N THR A 188 -16.88 -17.39 -29.31
CA THR A 188 -18.32 -17.62 -29.52
C THR A 188 -18.67 -18.43 -30.79
N GLY A 189 -17.68 -18.87 -31.57
CA GLY A 189 -17.87 -19.61 -32.79
C GLY A 189 -17.60 -21.13 -32.66
N SER A 190 -18.23 -21.95 -33.54
CA SER A 190 -18.12 -23.43 -33.54
C SER A 190 -17.40 -24.00 -34.79
N GLY A 191 -16.56 -23.21 -35.47
CA GLY A 191 -15.88 -23.61 -36.71
C GLY A 191 -14.52 -24.33 -36.49
N PRO A 192 -13.99 -25.03 -37.49
CA PRO A 192 -12.72 -25.76 -37.42
C PRO A 192 -11.50 -24.92 -37.01
N VAL A 193 -11.51 -23.64 -37.43
CA VAL A 193 -10.44 -22.69 -37.09
C VAL A 193 -10.41 -22.36 -35.59
N GLN A 194 -11.57 -22.28 -34.96
CA GLN A 194 -11.68 -22.03 -33.51
C GLN A 194 -11.14 -23.17 -32.70
N TRP A 195 -11.41 -24.42 -33.11
CA TRP A 195 -10.85 -25.63 -32.48
C TRP A 195 -9.33 -25.69 -32.60
N ALA A 196 -8.78 -25.32 -33.76
CA ALA A 196 -7.33 -25.26 -33.97
C ALA A 196 -6.66 -24.23 -33.07
N LEU A 197 -7.27 -23.05 -32.90
CA LEU A 197 -6.76 -21.99 -32.03
C LEU A 197 -6.90 -22.33 -30.54
N ALA A 198 -8.00 -23.00 -30.14
CA ALA A 198 -8.17 -23.50 -28.80
C ALA A 198 -7.11 -24.56 -28.46
N ALA A 199 -6.85 -25.49 -29.37
CA ALA A 199 -5.79 -26.49 -29.22
C ALA A 199 -4.40 -25.84 -29.11
N ALA A 200 -4.10 -24.84 -29.92
CA ALA A 200 -2.83 -24.10 -29.86
C ALA A 200 -2.66 -23.38 -28.51
N MET A 201 -3.71 -22.76 -27.96
CA MET A 201 -3.66 -22.14 -26.64
C MET A 201 -3.39 -23.15 -25.52
N VAL A 202 -4.06 -24.32 -25.56
CA VAL A 202 -3.82 -25.39 -24.56
C VAL A 202 -2.36 -25.88 -24.62
N ILE A 203 -1.80 -26.06 -25.82
CA ILE A 203 -0.41 -26.45 -26.01
C ILE A 203 0.54 -25.39 -25.45
N CYS A 204 0.29 -24.10 -25.71
CA CYS A 204 1.12 -23.02 -25.16
C CYS A 204 1.09 -22.98 -23.62
N VAL A 205 -0.08 -23.15 -23.01
CA VAL A 205 -0.21 -23.23 -21.54
C VAL A 205 0.53 -24.46 -21.00
N ALA A 206 0.43 -25.61 -21.64
CA ALA A 206 1.13 -26.81 -21.22
C ALA A 206 2.67 -26.66 -21.30
N ILE A 207 3.18 -26.05 -22.36
CA ILE A 207 4.62 -25.74 -22.51
C ILE A 207 5.07 -24.77 -21.42
N PHE A 208 4.29 -23.70 -21.17
CA PHE A 208 4.61 -22.74 -20.13
C PHE A 208 4.67 -23.41 -18.74
N MET A 209 3.66 -24.23 -18.40
CA MET A 209 3.62 -24.97 -17.14
C MET A 209 4.80 -25.96 -17.03
N TYR A 210 5.15 -26.66 -18.10
CA TYR A 210 6.30 -27.56 -18.12
C TYR A 210 7.60 -26.80 -17.85
N CYS A 211 7.83 -25.68 -18.54
CA CYS A 211 9.03 -24.84 -18.34
C CYS A 211 9.07 -24.28 -16.91
N TYR A 212 7.92 -23.86 -16.38
CA TYR A 212 7.80 -23.35 -15.02
C TYR A 212 8.14 -24.42 -13.97
N ILE A 213 7.57 -25.63 -14.10
CA ILE A 213 7.85 -26.75 -13.18
C ILE A 213 9.30 -27.19 -13.27
N LYS A 214 9.86 -27.22 -14.50
CA LYS A 214 11.28 -27.56 -14.69
C LYS A 214 12.18 -26.57 -13.97
N ARG A 215 11.92 -25.27 -14.11
CA ARG A 215 12.66 -24.22 -13.42
C ARG A 215 12.57 -24.33 -11.90
N MET A 216 11.38 -24.60 -11.35
CA MET A 216 11.19 -24.80 -9.90
C MET A 216 12.02 -25.98 -9.37
N ARG A 217 12.12 -27.08 -10.13
CA ARG A 217 12.94 -28.23 -9.74
C ARG A 217 14.44 -27.96 -9.80
N GLU A 218 14.89 -27.08 -10.71
CA GLU A 218 16.29 -26.66 -10.81
C GLU A 218 16.70 -25.70 -9.69
N GLU A 219 15.73 -24.97 -9.10
CA GLU A 219 15.94 -24.09 -7.95
C GLU A 219 15.92 -24.85 -6.59
N GLU A 220 15.41 -26.09 -6.55
CA GLU A 220 15.36 -26.95 -5.35
C GLU A 220 16.49 -28.00 -5.29
N ALA A 221 17.31 -28.12 -6.35
CA ALA A 221 18.43 -29.06 -6.43
C ALA A 221 19.79 -28.37 -6.18
#